data_a697aeae4097e785a6cdc680d9beebf8
#
_entry.id   a697aeae4097e785a6cdc680d9beebf8
#
_cell.length_a   1.000
_cell.length_b   1.000
_cell.length_c   1.000
_cell.angle_alpha   90.00
_cell.angle_beta   90.00
_cell.angle_gamma   90.00
#
_symmetry.space_group_name_H-M   'P 1'
#
loop_
_entity.id
_entity.type
_entity.pdbx_description
1 polymer ?
#
loop_
_entity_poly.entity_id
_entity_poly.type
_entity_poly.pdbx_seq_one_letter_code
_entity_poly.pdbx_strand_id
1 'polypeptide(L)'
;MSIKGLECKEKPIKRATYRDAGVDIDAGNALVQKIAPMAKATDRSGCMSGLGGFGALFDVKAAGFKDPVLVAATDGVGTKLRLAIDTGLFDTVGVDLVAMCVNDLVVQGAEPLFFLDYLATGALEVDAAARVIAGIADGCQQAGCALIGGETAEMPGMYGDGDFDLAGFSVGAVERDQVLTGATITPGDVVLGLASNGLHSNGFSLVRRVVADGNLDWNDPAPFAPKRSLGEALLDPTRIYVKSCLGAIALKNAQTGLSAIKGLAHITGGGLSENIPRILPKGQRAVLDATFWDLPDVFAWLRDAGNIADEELARTFNCGIGMVVITTPEDADGVIKALNKGGERVSKIGVIDVAPDNSTDTIVENTGTAWRG
;
A
#
# COMPACT_ATOMS: atom_id res chain seq x y z
N MET A 1 -43.53 12.04 69.84
CA MET A 1 -42.34 11.78 69.02
C MET A 1 -42.82 11.58 67.58
N SER A 2 -42.61 12.58 66.73
CA SER A 2 -43.08 12.59 65.33
C SER A 2 -41.97 12.01 64.43
N ILE A 3 -42.29 10.91 63.74
CA ILE A 3 -41.38 10.27 62.79
C ILE A 3 -41.47 11.09 61.49
N LYS A 4 -40.41 11.89 61.25
CA LYS A 4 -40.24 12.57 59.97
C LYS A 4 -39.98 11.53 58.85
N GLY A 5 -40.91 11.46 57.89
CA GLY A 5 -40.74 10.62 56.69
C GLY A 5 -39.50 11.06 55.89
N LEU A 6 -38.64 10.10 55.60
CA LEU A 6 -37.59 10.22 54.61
C LEU A 6 -38.27 10.19 53.23
N GLU A 7 -38.44 11.34 52.60
CA GLU A 7 -38.74 11.41 51.14
C GLU A 7 -37.52 10.90 50.36
N CYS A 8 -37.64 9.66 49.89
CA CYS A 8 -36.70 9.13 48.91
C CYS A 8 -36.98 9.85 47.57
N LYS A 9 -36.20 10.89 47.24
CA LYS A 9 -36.25 11.50 45.92
C LYS A 9 -35.68 10.49 44.91
N GLU A 10 -36.56 9.78 44.25
CA GLU A 10 -36.18 8.97 43.07
C GLU A 10 -35.52 9.93 42.06
N LYS A 11 -34.21 9.75 41.80
CA LYS A 11 -33.55 10.39 40.69
C LYS A 11 -34.24 9.89 39.42
N PRO A 12 -34.66 10.80 38.51
CA PRO A 12 -35.25 10.39 37.24
C PRO A 12 -34.26 9.46 36.53
N ILE A 13 -34.68 8.24 36.21
CA ILE A 13 -33.91 7.28 35.46
C ILE A 13 -33.74 7.89 34.07
N LYS A 14 -32.55 8.42 33.77
CA LYS A 14 -32.21 8.93 32.42
C LYS A 14 -32.27 7.72 31.47
N ARG A 15 -33.07 7.81 30.42
CA ARG A 15 -33.11 6.76 29.40
C ARG A 15 -31.74 6.72 28.71
N ALA A 16 -31.12 5.54 28.70
CA ALA A 16 -29.86 5.33 28.01
C ALA A 16 -30.05 5.42 26.50
N THR A 17 -29.11 6.05 25.83
CA THR A 17 -29.03 6.14 24.35
C THR A 17 -27.74 5.47 23.88
N TYR A 18 -27.69 5.12 22.59
CA TYR A 18 -26.48 4.54 21.98
C TYR A 18 -25.32 5.54 22.01
N ARG A 19 -25.64 6.84 21.83
CA ARG A 19 -24.68 7.96 22.01
C ARG A 19 -24.13 8.03 23.43
N ASP A 20 -24.94 7.79 24.49
CA ASP A 20 -24.45 7.72 25.87
C ASP A 20 -23.49 6.51 26.08
N ALA A 21 -23.53 5.52 25.20
CA ALA A 21 -22.63 4.35 25.18
C ALA A 21 -21.40 4.54 24.25
N GLY A 22 -21.26 5.73 23.63
CA GLY A 22 -20.08 6.09 22.84
C GLY A 22 -20.21 5.83 21.32
N VAL A 23 -21.43 5.55 20.81
CA VAL A 23 -21.67 5.34 19.36
C VAL A 23 -22.68 6.37 18.85
N ASP A 24 -22.26 7.18 17.88
CA ASP A 24 -23.05 8.27 17.31
C ASP A 24 -23.54 7.96 15.88
N ILE A 25 -24.77 7.42 15.77
CA ILE A 25 -25.40 7.09 14.49
C ILE A 25 -25.50 8.31 13.57
N ASP A 26 -25.76 9.51 14.11
CA ASP A 26 -25.89 10.72 13.29
C ASP A 26 -24.55 11.13 12.69
N ALA A 27 -23.43 10.97 13.44
CA ALA A 27 -22.09 11.18 12.91
C ALA A 27 -21.75 10.19 11.78
N GLY A 28 -22.11 8.91 11.93
CA GLY A 28 -21.97 7.91 10.86
C GLY A 28 -22.74 8.29 9.61
N ASN A 29 -24.03 8.70 9.74
CA ASN A 29 -24.83 9.16 8.61
C ASN A 29 -24.25 10.42 7.94
N ALA A 30 -23.73 11.36 8.71
CA ALA A 30 -23.09 12.57 8.19
C ALA A 30 -21.81 12.23 7.41
N LEU A 31 -21.01 11.29 7.89
CA LEU A 31 -19.84 10.79 7.16
C LEU A 31 -20.24 10.19 5.83
N VAL A 32 -21.22 9.27 5.78
CA VAL A 32 -21.69 8.64 4.55
C VAL A 32 -22.14 9.68 3.52
N GLN A 33 -22.90 10.71 3.94
CA GLN A 33 -23.30 11.79 3.04
C GLN A 33 -22.08 12.55 2.47
N LYS A 34 -21.05 12.77 3.29
CA LYS A 34 -19.86 13.51 2.90
C LYS A 34 -18.98 12.74 1.92
N ILE A 35 -18.86 11.42 2.09
CA ILE A 35 -17.97 10.56 1.27
C ILE A 35 -18.65 10.04 0.00
N ALA A 36 -19.99 10.00 -0.07
CA ALA A 36 -20.71 9.46 -1.23
C ALA A 36 -20.30 10.10 -2.58
N PRO A 37 -20.10 11.42 -2.69
CA PRO A 37 -19.59 12.02 -3.93
C PRO A 37 -18.18 11.59 -4.29
N MET A 38 -17.32 11.36 -3.28
CA MET A 38 -15.92 10.93 -3.47
C MET A 38 -15.87 9.51 -4.02
N ALA A 39 -16.64 8.60 -3.41
CA ALA A 39 -16.77 7.22 -3.89
C ALA A 39 -17.33 7.19 -5.33
N LYS A 40 -18.40 7.95 -5.59
CA LYS A 40 -19.00 8.03 -6.93
C LYS A 40 -18.03 8.53 -8.00
N ALA A 41 -17.11 9.42 -7.65
CA ALA A 41 -16.09 9.92 -8.57
C ALA A 41 -15.08 8.83 -9.02
N THR A 42 -15.07 7.68 -8.36
CA THR A 42 -14.25 6.51 -8.72
C THR A 42 -14.99 5.51 -9.60
N ASP A 43 -16.29 5.72 -9.90
CA ASP A 43 -17.09 4.79 -10.69
C ASP A 43 -16.41 4.45 -12.03
N ARG A 44 -16.53 3.18 -12.39
CA ARG A 44 -16.02 2.65 -13.67
C ARG A 44 -17.01 1.67 -14.29
N SER A 45 -16.72 1.25 -15.52
CA SER A 45 -17.48 0.18 -16.17
C SER A 45 -17.52 -1.07 -15.31
N GLY A 46 -18.70 -1.62 -15.09
CA GLY A 46 -18.97 -2.76 -14.22
C GLY A 46 -19.62 -2.39 -12.88
N CYS A 47 -19.55 -1.15 -12.41
CA CYS A 47 -20.28 -0.72 -11.22
C CYS A 47 -21.79 -0.74 -11.47
N MET A 48 -22.55 -1.42 -10.58
CA MET A 48 -24.00 -1.57 -10.71
C MET A 48 -24.81 -0.82 -9.63
N SER A 49 -24.14 -0.41 -8.54
CA SER A 49 -24.80 0.27 -7.41
C SER A 49 -23.85 1.30 -6.78
N GLY A 50 -24.42 2.31 -6.11
CA GLY A 50 -23.68 3.22 -5.24
C GLY A 50 -23.63 2.75 -3.79
N LEU A 51 -23.03 3.58 -2.90
CA LEU A 51 -22.97 3.34 -1.44
C LEU A 51 -24.37 3.27 -0.82
N GLY A 52 -24.51 2.51 0.28
CA GLY A 52 -25.72 2.45 1.12
C GLY A 52 -26.55 1.16 0.98
N GLY A 53 -26.14 0.21 0.15
CA GLY A 53 -26.70 -1.15 0.12
C GLY A 53 -26.03 -2.09 1.12
N PHE A 54 -26.61 -3.29 1.32
CA PHE A 54 -25.97 -4.34 2.12
C PHE A 54 -24.68 -4.89 1.49
N GLY A 55 -24.52 -4.74 0.19
CA GLY A 55 -23.34 -5.14 -0.57
C GLY A 55 -23.31 -4.44 -1.91
N ALA A 56 -22.12 -4.34 -2.48
CA ALA A 56 -21.91 -3.75 -3.79
C ALA A 56 -21.96 -4.81 -4.88
N LEU A 57 -22.53 -4.45 -6.04
CA LEU A 57 -22.60 -5.31 -7.21
C LEU A 57 -21.62 -4.81 -8.28
N PHE A 58 -20.88 -5.75 -8.88
CA PHE A 58 -19.96 -5.44 -9.97
C PHE A 58 -20.10 -6.46 -11.10
N ASP A 59 -20.34 -5.98 -12.31
CA ASP A 59 -20.45 -6.80 -13.52
C ASP A 59 -19.10 -6.89 -14.23
N VAL A 60 -18.40 -8.02 -14.03
CA VAL A 60 -17.08 -8.28 -14.62
C VAL A 60 -17.15 -8.34 -16.16
N LYS A 61 -18.28 -8.80 -16.73
CA LYS A 61 -18.49 -8.83 -18.17
C LYS A 61 -18.63 -7.42 -18.75
N ALA A 62 -19.38 -6.54 -18.08
CA ALA A 62 -19.52 -5.14 -18.47
C ALA A 62 -18.16 -4.40 -18.35
N ALA A 63 -17.26 -4.85 -17.49
CA ALA A 63 -15.87 -4.37 -17.41
C ALA A 63 -14.97 -4.84 -18.56
N GLY A 64 -15.45 -5.73 -19.45
CA GLY A 64 -14.76 -6.14 -20.68
C GLY A 64 -14.10 -7.52 -20.65
N PHE A 65 -14.17 -8.25 -19.54
CA PHE A 65 -13.56 -9.58 -19.39
C PHE A 65 -14.43 -10.68 -20.02
N LYS A 66 -13.74 -11.73 -20.55
CA LYS A 66 -14.36 -12.87 -21.23
C LYS A 66 -14.28 -14.16 -20.43
N ASP A 67 -13.09 -14.51 -19.95
CA ASP A 67 -12.82 -15.67 -19.07
C ASP A 67 -11.90 -15.26 -17.91
N PRO A 68 -12.38 -14.36 -17.01
CA PRO A 68 -11.54 -13.80 -15.97
C PRO A 68 -11.26 -14.79 -14.84
N VAL A 69 -10.03 -14.72 -14.31
CA VAL A 69 -9.68 -15.17 -12.97
C VAL A 69 -9.73 -13.95 -12.05
N LEU A 70 -10.47 -14.05 -10.94
CA LEU A 70 -10.47 -13.00 -9.94
C LEU A 70 -9.26 -13.13 -9.03
N VAL A 71 -8.63 -12.00 -8.75
CA VAL A 71 -7.52 -11.86 -7.79
C VAL A 71 -7.98 -10.95 -6.67
N ALA A 72 -7.78 -11.36 -5.43
CA ALA A 72 -8.16 -10.57 -4.26
C ALA A 72 -6.96 -10.35 -3.36
N ALA A 73 -6.85 -9.16 -2.80
CA ALA A 73 -5.84 -8.79 -1.81
C ALA A 73 -6.49 -8.02 -0.67
N THR A 74 -5.96 -8.19 0.53
CA THR A 74 -6.32 -7.40 1.71
C THR A 74 -5.04 -6.99 2.42
N ASP A 75 -5.00 -5.75 2.86
CA ASP A 75 -3.86 -5.19 3.59
C ASP A 75 -4.32 -4.03 4.47
N GLY A 76 -3.44 -3.57 5.36
CA GLY A 76 -3.58 -2.36 6.16
C GLY A 76 -2.47 -1.34 5.84
N VAL A 77 -2.51 -0.21 6.51
CA VAL A 77 -1.43 0.80 6.44
C VAL A 77 -0.31 0.47 7.45
N GLY A 78 -0.64 -0.25 8.50
CA GLY A 78 0.29 -0.61 9.56
C GLY A 78 0.66 0.57 10.46
N THR A 79 1.84 0.48 11.10
CA THR A 79 2.25 1.45 12.14
C THR A 79 2.61 2.85 11.61
N LYS A 80 2.56 3.09 10.29
CA LYS A 80 2.54 4.42 9.68
C LYS A 80 1.34 5.24 10.18
N LEU A 81 0.20 4.58 10.45
CA LEU A 81 -0.98 5.24 11.03
C LEU A 81 -0.67 5.94 12.34
N ARG A 82 0.19 5.37 13.21
CA ARG A 82 0.56 6.05 14.47
C ARG A 82 1.22 7.41 14.21
N LEU A 83 2.07 7.50 13.18
CA LEU A 83 2.67 8.78 12.79
C LEU A 83 1.59 9.76 12.28
N ALA A 84 0.65 9.29 11.45
CA ALA A 84 -0.45 10.14 10.97
C ALA A 84 -1.33 10.63 12.13
N ILE A 85 -1.62 9.79 13.12
CA ILE A 85 -2.38 10.14 14.32
C ILE A 85 -1.62 11.16 15.17
N ASP A 86 -0.33 10.94 15.44
CA ASP A 86 0.50 11.82 16.25
C ASP A 86 0.66 13.22 15.63
N THR A 87 0.62 13.31 14.30
CA THR A 87 0.80 14.56 13.54
C THR A 87 -0.50 15.22 13.07
N GLY A 88 -1.63 14.48 13.07
CA GLY A 88 -2.89 14.94 12.46
C GLY A 88 -2.87 15.03 10.94
N LEU A 89 -1.88 14.41 10.27
CA LEU A 89 -1.71 14.40 8.81
C LEU A 89 -2.34 13.15 8.21
N PHE A 90 -3.63 13.22 7.86
CA PHE A 90 -4.43 12.06 7.43
C PHE A 90 -4.58 11.92 5.91
N ASP A 91 -4.19 12.92 5.12
CA ASP A 91 -4.56 13.02 3.71
C ASP A 91 -3.93 11.95 2.80
N THR A 92 -2.81 11.37 3.21
CA THR A 92 -2.04 10.40 2.38
C THR A 92 -2.25 8.94 2.77
N VAL A 93 -2.66 8.66 4.01
CA VAL A 93 -2.76 7.26 4.49
C VAL A 93 -3.84 6.45 3.79
N GLY A 94 -4.88 7.11 3.25
CA GLY A 94 -5.86 6.45 2.39
C GLY A 94 -5.26 5.98 1.06
N VAL A 95 -4.35 6.76 0.47
CA VAL A 95 -3.59 6.34 -0.73
C VAL A 95 -2.70 5.15 -0.39
N ASP A 96 -2.03 5.17 0.77
CA ASP A 96 -1.23 4.03 1.24
C ASP A 96 -2.06 2.74 1.30
N LEU A 97 -3.25 2.81 1.91
CA LEU A 97 -4.14 1.66 2.03
C LEU A 97 -4.48 1.03 0.67
N VAL A 98 -4.88 1.88 -0.28
CA VAL A 98 -5.20 1.41 -1.63
C VAL A 98 -3.97 0.84 -2.32
N ALA A 99 -2.83 1.53 -2.25
CA ALA A 99 -1.60 1.12 -2.90
C ALA A 99 -1.12 -0.26 -2.44
N MET A 100 -1.17 -0.54 -1.12
CA MET A 100 -0.78 -1.83 -0.56
C MET A 100 -1.61 -2.97 -1.14
N CYS A 101 -2.93 -2.76 -1.33
CA CYS A 101 -3.81 -3.78 -1.89
C CYS A 101 -3.69 -3.91 -3.42
N VAL A 102 -3.74 -2.80 -4.16
CA VAL A 102 -3.83 -2.86 -5.64
C VAL A 102 -2.51 -3.19 -6.33
N ASN A 103 -1.38 -2.84 -5.71
CA ASN A 103 -0.07 -3.28 -6.21
C ASN A 103 0.09 -4.80 -6.10
N ASP A 104 -0.52 -5.44 -5.10
CA ASP A 104 -0.52 -6.90 -4.96
C ASP A 104 -1.43 -7.60 -5.99
N LEU A 105 -2.43 -6.89 -6.55
CA LEU A 105 -3.22 -7.41 -7.66
C LEU A 105 -2.42 -7.37 -8.96
N VAL A 106 -1.77 -6.24 -9.27
CA VAL A 106 -1.09 -6.05 -10.55
C VAL A 106 0.14 -6.94 -10.71
N VAL A 107 0.77 -7.40 -9.62
CA VAL A 107 1.91 -8.34 -9.72
C VAL A 107 1.50 -9.69 -10.30
N GLN A 108 0.22 -10.03 -10.28
CA GLN A 108 -0.34 -11.21 -10.94
C GLN A 108 -0.94 -10.91 -12.32
N GLY A 109 -0.77 -9.68 -12.83
CA GLY A 109 -1.32 -9.23 -14.10
C GLY A 109 -2.77 -8.77 -14.00
N ALA A 110 -3.36 -8.72 -12.80
CA ALA A 110 -4.76 -8.38 -12.61
C ALA A 110 -4.98 -6.86 -12.64
N GLU A 111 -6.01 -6.44 -13.38
CA GLU A 111 -6.54 -5.08 -13.34
C GLU A 111 -7.44 -4.93 -12.11
N PRO A 112 -7.17 -3.99 -11.19
CA PRO A 112 -8.05 -3.71 -10.06
C PRO A 112 -9.42 -3.24 -10.54
N LEU A 113 -10.48 -3.88 -10.03
CA LEU A 113 -11.87 -3.58 -10.39
C LEU A 113 -12.54 -2.70 -9.36
N PHE A 114 -12.46 -3.12 -8.09
CA PHE A 114 -13.10 -2.40 -7.00
C PHE A 114 -12.32 -2.57 -5.68
N PHE A 115 -12.63 -1.66 -4.78
CA PHE A 115 -12.05 -1.54 -3.45
C PHE A 115 -13.14 -1.37 -2.40
N LEU A 116 -12.92 -1.93 -1.22
CA LEU A 116 -13.68 -1.70 0.00
C LEU A 116 -12.71 -1.39 1.13
N ASP A 117 -13.12 -0.50 2.04
CA ASP A 117 -12.35 -0.16 3.23
C ASP A 117 -13.09 -0.54 4.52
N TYR A 118 -12.32 -0.71 5.58
CA TYR A 118 -12.80 -0.81 6.95
C TYR A 118 -12.03 0.19 7.81
N LEU A 119 -12.75 1.19 8.34
CA LEU A 119 -12.22 2.17 9.28
C LEU A 119 -12.80 1.88 10.66
N ALA A 120 -11.95 1.53 11.64
CA ALA A 120 -12.33 1.30 13.02
C ALA A 120 -11.71 2.36 13.92
N THR A 121 -12.50 2.97 14.81
CA THR A 121 -12.06 4.04 15.71
C THR A 121 -12.73 3.93 17.08
N GLY A 122 -12.18 4.58 18.10
CA GLY A 122 -12.79 4.68 19.42
C GLY A 122 -14.00 5.62 19.45
N ALA A 123 -13.90 6.75 18.74
CA ALA A 123 -14.96 7.73 18.54
C ALA A 123 -14.81 8.34 17.14
N LEU A 124 -15.90 8.54 16.42
CA LEU A 124 -15.87 9.01 15.05
C LEU A 124 -15.71 10.53 14.96
N GLU A 125 -14.53 10.94 14.48
CA GLU A 125 -14.28 12.32 14.07
C GLU A 125 -14.55 12.44 12.56
N VAL A 126 -15.74 12.97 12.21
CA VAL A 126 -16.27 12.97 10.83
C VAL A 126 -15.31 13.63 9.83
N ASP A 127 -14.66 14.74 10.22
CA ASP A 127 -13.76 15.47 9.31
C ASP A 127 -12.44 14.72 9.10
N ALA A 128 -11.89 14.12 10.14
CA ALA A 128 -10.68 13.30 10.04
C ALA A 128 -10.93 12.04 9.19
N ALA A 129 -12.02 11.31 9.47
CA ALA A 129 -12.43 10.14 8.68
C ALA A 129 -12.67 10.49 7.21
N ALA A 130 -13.33 11.63 6.93
CA ALA A 130 -13.55 12.08 5.56
C ALA A 130 -12.24 12.39 4.82
N ARG A 131 -11.20 12.92 5.46
CA ARG A 131 -9.88 13.13 4.87
C ARG A 131 -9.20 11.80 4.52
N VAL A 132 -9.28 10.83 5.42
CA VAL A 132 -8.76 9.46 5.15
C VAL A 132 -9.47 8.86 3.95
N ILE A 133 -10.80 8.90 3.90
CA ILE A 133 -11.59 8.32 2.81
C ILE A 133 -11.39 9.09 1.50
N ALA A 134 -11.16 10.40 1.54
CA ALA A 134 -10.74 11.17 0.37
C ALA A 134 -9.42 10.65 -0.21
N GLY A 135 -8.44 10.33 0.63
CA GLY A 135 -7.20 9.66 0.23
C GLY A 135 -7.43 8.28 -0.38
N ILE A 136 -8.38 7.49 0.17
CA ILE A 136 -8.77 6.20 -0.42
C ILE A 136 -9.38 6.40 -1.82
N ALA A 137 -10.29 7.35 -1.98
CA ALA A 137 -10.89 7.66 -3.27
C ALA A 137 -9.84 8.12 -4.30
N ASP A 138 -8.88 8.96 -3.89
CA ASP A 138 -7.75 9.37 -4.75
C ASP A 138 -6.89 8.15 -5.16
N GLY A 139 -6.52 7.29 -4.22
CA GLY A 139 -5.80 6.05 -4.52
C GLY A 139 -6.56 5.16 -5.51
N CYS A 140 -7.87 5.02 -5.35
CA CYS A 140 -8.73 4.27 -6.27
C CYS A 140 -8.74 4.89 -7.68
N GLN A 141 -8.79 6.22 -7.80
CA GLN A 141 -8.69 6.91 -9.09
C GLN A 141 -7.34 6.71 -9.75
N GLN A 142 -6.25 6.78 -8.97
CA GLN A 142 -4.90 6.50 -9.45
C GLN A 142 -4.79 5.06 -9.98
N ALA A 143 -5.32 4.09 -9.25
CA ALA A 143 -5.34 2.68 -9.65
C ALA A 143 -6.31 2.39 -10.80
N GLY A 144 -7.37 3.19 -10.97
CA GLY A 144 -8.44 2.97 -11.94
C GLY A 144 -9.47 1.95 -11.46
N CYS A 145 -9.63 1.76 -10.14
CA CYS A 145 -10.66 0.93 -9.53
C CYS A 145 -11.74 1.78 -8.85
N ALA A 146 -12.89 1.18 -8.55
CA ALA A 146 -14.00 1.86 -7.92
C ALA A 146 -14.02 1.61 -6.41
N LEU A 147 -14.21 2.67 -5.61
CA LEU A 147 -14.55 2.55 -4.19
C LEU A 147 -16.06 2.29 -4.09
N ILE A 148 -16.47 1.01 -4.00
CA ILE A 148 -17.87 0.60 -4.13
C ILE A 148 -18.57 0.33 -2.80
N GLY A 149 -17.83 0.33 -1.69
CA GLY A 149 -18.35 0.07 -0.35
C GLY A 149 -17.27 0.20 0.69
N GLY A 150 -17.65 -0.05 1.92
CA GLY A 150 -16.79 -0.01 3.08
C GLY A 150 -17.60 -0.05 4.36
N GLU A 151 -16.94 0.01 5.50
CA GLU A 151 -17.55 0.05 6.82
C GLU A 151 -16.78 1.05 7.69
N THR A 152 -17.53 1.81 8.49
CA THR A 152 -16.97 2.66 9.55
C THR A 152 -17.54 2.22 10.88
N ALA A 153 -16.70 1.75 11.79
CA ALA A 153 -17.10 1.21 13.08
C ALA A 153 -16.60 2.08 14.23
N GLU A 154 -17.50 2.58 15.07
CA GLU A 154 -17.15 3.11 16.37
C GLU A 154 -17.09 1.98 17.40
N MET A 155 -15.92 1.82 18.00
CA MET A 155 -15.62 0.73 18.93
C MET A 155 -15.05 1.28 20.25
N PRO A 156 -15.89 1.99 21.06
CA PRO A 156 -15.47 2.59 22.31
C PRO A 156 -14.89 1.55 23.27
N GLY A 157 -13.73 1.85 23.83
CA GLY A 157 -13.00 0.94 24.73
C GLY A 157 -12.11 -0.09 24.04
N MET A 158 -12.15 -0.23 22.70
CA MET A 158 -11.18 -1.01 21.92
C MET A 158 -10.06 -0.13 21.37
N TYR A 159 -10.38 1.09 20.93
CA TYR A 159 -9.44 2.10 20.49
C TYR A 159 -9.43 3.27 21.48
N GLY A 160 -8.29 3.90 21.66
CA GLY A 160 -8.14 5.15 22.43
C GLY A 160 -8.77 6.34 21.72
N ASP A 161 -8.86 7.48 22.42
CA ASP A 161 -9.34 8.73 21.83
C ASP A 161 -8.41 9.17 20.68
N GLY A 162 -8.98 9.37 19.49
CA GLY A 162 -8.26 9.75 18.28
C GLY A 162 -7.51 8.61 17.58
N ASP A 163 -7.48 7.41 18.16
CA ASP A 163 -6.90 6.25 17.51
C ASP A 163 -7.88 5.63 16.51
N PHE A 164 -7.33 5.17 15.38
CA PHE A 164 -8.09 4.43 14.38
C PHE A 164 -7.20 3.40 13.68
N ASP A 165 -7.83 2.41 13.07
CA ASP A 165 -7.18 1.45 12.19
C ASP A 165 -7.88 1.39 10.84
N LEU A 166 -7.12 0.98 9.81
CA LEU A 166 -7.57 0.88 8.43
C LEU A 166 -7.23 -0.49 7.86
N ALA A 167 -8.22 -1.12 7.26
CA ALA A 167 -8.03 -2.29 6.43
C ALA A 167 -8.68 -2.07 5.06
N GLY A 168 -8.02 -2.53 4.01
CA GLY A 168 -8.50 -2.50 2.64
C GLY A 168 -8.71 -3.90 2.10
N PHE A 169 -9.68 -4.03 1.21
CA PHE A 169 -9.93 -5.21 0.42
C PHE A 169 -10.14 -4.82 -1.03
N SER A 170 -9.33 -5.37 -1.91
CA SER A 170 -9.42 -5.11 -3.34
C SER A 170 -9.65 -6.40 -4.12
N VAL A 171 -10.41 -6.28 -5.21
CA VAL A 171 -10.61 -7.36 -6.18
C VAL A 171 -10.23 -6.84 -7.56
N GLY A 172 -9.41 -7.62 -8.26
CA GLY A 172 -9.05 -7.43 -9.64
C GLY A 172 -9.41 -8.64 -10.48
N ALA A 173 -9.25 -8.50 -11.79
CA ALA A 173 -9.41 -9.60 -12.73
C ALA A 173 -8.28 -9.62 -13.75
N VAL A 174 -7.97 -10.81 -14.22
CA VAL A 174 -7.04 -11.07 -15.31
C VAL A 174 -7.60 -12.19 -16.18
N GLU A 175 -7.46 -12.10 -17.50
CA GLU A 175 -7.84 -13.23 -18.37
C GLU A 175 -7.00 -14.46 -18.01
N ARG A 176 -7.62 -15.64 -18.00
CA ARG A 176 -7.04 -16.90 -17.50
C ARG A 176 -5.68 -17.22 -18.12
N ASP A 177 -5.54 -16.95 -19.41
CA ASP A 177 -4.31 -17.18 -20.17
C ASP A 177 -3.25 -16.07 -20.02
N GLN A 178 -3.54 -15.02 -19.24
CA GLN A 178 -2.66 -13.87 -19.04
C GLN A 178 -2.17 -13.71 -17.58
N VAL A 179 -2.48 -14.68 -16.71
CA VAL A 179 -2.03 -14.65 -15.30
C VAL A 179 -0.49 -14.69 -15.25
N LEU A 180 0.11 -13.71 -14.60
CA LEU A 180 1.55 -13.67 -14.34
C LEU A 180 1.89 -14.52 -13.11
N THR A 181 2.64 -15.60 -13.32
CA THR A 181 3.00 -16.55 -12.25
C THR A 181 4.49 -16.59 -11.95
N GLY A 182 5.32 -15.94 -12.75
CA GLY A 182 6.77 -16.06 -12.69
C GLY A 182 7.33 -17.38 -13.26
N ALA A 183 6.50 -18.34 -13.66
CA ALA A 183 6.93 -19.69 -14.07
C ALA A 183 7.86 -19.72 -15.29
N THR A 184 7.87 -18.66 -16.10
CA THR A 184 8.72 -18.52 -17.29
C THR A 184 10.02 -17.77 -17.03
N ILE A 185 10.28 -17.37 -15.79
CA ILE A 185 11.54 -16.72 -15.40
C ILE A 185 12.66 -17.73 -15.50
N THR A 186 13.78 -17.30 -16.08
CA THR A 186 14.95 -18.16 -16.33
C THR A 186 16.25 -17.42 -16.03
N PRO A 187 17.32 -18.11 -15.71
CA PRO A 187 18.65 -17.50 -15.59
C PRO A 187 19.04 -16.70 -16.83
N GLY A 188 19.59 -15.51 -16.63
CA GLY A 188 19.89 -14.53 -17.67
C GLY A 188 18.80 -13.48 -17.86
N ASP A 189 17.60 -13.65 -17.29
CA ASP A 189 16.58 -12.61 -17.31
C ASP A 189 17.03 -11.36 -16.53
N VAL A 190 16.61 -10.19 -17.00
CA VAL A 190 16.96 -8.90 -16.44
C VAL A 190 15.97 -8.54 -15.34
N VAL A 191 16.50 -8.04 -14.22
CA VAL A 191 15.72 -7.47 -13.10
C VAL A 191 15.70 -5.95 -13.24
N LEU A 192 14.52 -5.39 -13.42
CA LEU A 192 14.27 -3.95 -13.47
C LEU A 192 13.67 -3.51 -12.14
N GLY A 193 14.14 -2.39 -11.58
CA GLY A 193 13.60 -1.75 -10.40
C GLY A 193 12.85 -0.47 -10.76
N LEU A 194 11.66 -0.29 -10.23
CA LEU A 194 10.87 0.93 -10.31
C LEU A 194 11.03 1.71 -9.02
N ALA A 195 11.38 2.99 -9.15
CA ALA A 195 11.63 3.84 -7.99
C ALA A 195 10.42 3.94 -7.07
N SER A 196 10.66 3.90 -5.76
CA SER A 196 9.67 4.20 -4.73
C SER A 196 9.52 5.72 -4.51
N ASN A 197 8.48 6.12 -3.80
CA ASN A 197 8.31 7.49 -3.30
C ASN A 197 8.96 7.69 -1.91
N GLY A 198 9.81 6.78 -1.46
CA GLY A 198 10.38 6.73 -0.13
C GLY A 198 10.00 5.43 0.58
N LEU A 199 9.69 5.50 1.88
CA LEU A 199 9.45 4.32 2.72
C LEU A 199 8.23 3.48 2.32
N HIS A 200 7.26 4.08 1.66
CA HIS A 200 5.94 3.51 1.46
C HIS A 200 5.23 3.26 2.80
N SER A 201 4.70 2.05 3.06
CA SER A 201 3.98 1.76 4.30
C SER A 201 4.66 0.69 5.17
N ASN A 202 5.97 0.45 4.95
CA ASN A 202 6.69 -0.62 5.63
C ASN A 202 7.81 -0.09 6.51
N GLY A 203 8.15 -0.84 7.57
CA GLY A 203 9.26 -0.52 8.47
C GLY A 203 9.00 0.58 9.49
N PHE A 204 7.80 1.11 9.61
CA PHE A 204 7.49 2.28 10.47
C PHE A 204 7.69 2.04 11.97
N SER A 205 7.63 0.79 12.45
CA SER A 205 8.00 0.49 13.83
C SER A 205 9.48 0.79 14.10
N LEU A 206 10.36 0.48 13.15
CA LEU A 206 11.79 0.79 13.23
C LEU A 206 12.03 2.30 13.04
N VAL A 207 11.35 2.95 12.09
CA VAL A 207 11.41 4.42 11.89
C VAL A 207 11.08 5.15 13.17
N ARG A 208 9.94 4.82 13.81
CA ARG A 208 9.49 5.46 15.06
C ARG A 208 10.51 5.24 16.20
N ARG A 209 11.13 4.08 16.25
CA ARG A 209 12.20 3.81 17.21
C ARG A 209 13.43 4.69 16.96
N VAL A 210 13.89 4.81 15.72
CA VAL A 210 15.03 5.67 15.35
C VAL A 210 14.78 7.12 15.73
N VAL A 211 13.57 7.62 15.46
CA VAL A 211 13.16 8.99 15.83
C VAL A 211 13.16 9.19 17.35
N ALA A 212 12.60 8.22 18.09
CA ALA A 212 12.54 8.28 19.56
C ALA A 212 13.94 8.20 20.19
N ASP A 213 14.79 7.29 19.72
CA ASP A 213 16.17 7.12 20.21
C ASP A 213 17.03 8.36 19.89
N GLY A 214 16.75 9.05 18.77
CA GLY A 214 17.36 10.32 18.36
C GLY A 214 16.81 11.56 19.07
N ASN A 215 15.78 11.44 19.94
CA ASN A 215 15.05 12.55 20.56
C ASN A 215 14.57 13.61 19.55
N LEU A 216 14.13 13.18 18.36
CA LEU A 216 13.57 14.05 17.33
C LEU A 216 12.06 14.22 17.52
N ASP A 217 11.54 15.42 17.18
CA ASP A 217 10.10 15.70 17.13
C ASP A 217 9.58 15.60 15.68
N TRP A 218 8.33 15.20 15.51
CA TRP A 218 7.71 15.10 14.18
C TRP A 218 7.61 16.45 13.45
N ASN A 219 7.63 17.55 14.19
CA ASN A 219 7.61 18.91 13.67
C ASN A 219 9.00 19.46 13.34
N ASP A 220 10.08 18.77 13.76
CA ASP A 220 11.44 19.17 13.42
C ASP A 220 11.65 19.09 11.90
N PRO A 221 12.54 19.91 11.33
CA PRO A 221 12.96 19.75 9.94
C PRO A 221 13.53 18.35 9.68
N ALA A 222 13.04 17.67 8.63
CA ALA A 222 13.56 16.35 8.27
C ALA A 222 15.04 16.42 7.88
N PRO A 223 15.95 15.63 8.49
CA PRO A 223 17.38 15.66 8.15
C PRO A 223 17.68 15.39 6.67
N PHE A 224 16.84 14.59 6.02
CA PHE A 224 16.93 14.22 4.61
C PHE A 224 16.06 15.11 3.69
N ALA A 225 15.22 16.00 4.24
CA ALA A 225 14.37 16.92 3.50
C ALA A 225 14.12 18.22 4.32
N PRO A 226 15.11 19.09 4.54
CA PRO A 226 15.06 20.18 5.53
C PRO A 226 13.98 21.25 5.30
N LYS A 227 13.31 21.24 4.15
CA LYS A 227 12.20 22.16 3.81
C LYS A 227 10.83 21.65 4.27
N ARG A 228 10.78 20.44 4.80
CA ARG A 228 9.57 19.75 5.29
C ARG A 228 9.78 19.34 6.73
N SER A 229 8.72 19.22 7.49
CA SER A 229 8.81 18.57 8.80
C SER A 229 9.09 17.06 8.63
N LEU A 230 9.64 16.46 9.69
CA LEU A 230 9.94 15.03 9.70
C LEU A 230 8.68 14.19 9.46
N GLY A 231 7.57 14.56 10.11
CA GLY A 231 6.28 13.91 9.92
C GLY A 231 5.79 13.99 8.48
N GLU A 232 5.80 15.19 7.86
CA GLU A 232 5.39 15.36 6.46
C GLU A 232 6.26 14.55 5.49
N ALA A 233 7.58 14.55 5.70
CA ALA A 233 8.51 13.87 4.80
C ALA A 233 8.40 12.33 4.90
N LEU A 234 8.10 11.80 6.09
CA LEU A 234 7.91 10.37 6.31
C LEU A 234 6.53 9.86 5.88
N LEU A 235 5.54 10.75 5.75
CA LEU A 235 4.18 10.40 5.33
C LEU A 235 3.98 10.46 3.81
N ASP A 236 5.04 10.58 3.00
CA ASP A 236 4.91 10.45 1.55
C ASP A 236 4.19 9.15 1.20
N PRO A 237 3.14 9.21 0.33
CA PRO A 237 2.29 8.06 0.09
C PRO A 237 3.02 6.98 -0.73
N THR A 238 2.61 5.75 -0.51
CA THR A 238 3.00 4.60 -1.31
C THR A 238 2.64 4.83 -2.78
N ARG A 239 3.59 4.60 -3.67
CA ARG A 239 3.36 4.73 -5.11
C ARG A 239 2.44 3.62 -5.63
N ILE A 240 1.46 4.00 -6.44
CA ILE A 240 0.57 3.07 -7.14
C ILE A 240 1.13 2.82 -8.54
N TYR A 241 1.56 1.58 -8.80
CA TYR A 241 2.21 1.18 -10.07
C TYR A 241 1.24 0.58 -11.09
N VAL A 242 -0.06 0.50 -10.78
CA VAL A 242 -1.05 -0.28 -11.53
C VAL A 242 -1.08 0.09 -13.01
N LYS A 243 -1.32 1.36 -13.33
CA LYS A 243 -1.51 1.78 -14.74
C LYS A 243 -0.25 1.61 -15.59
N SER A 244 0.90 1.92 -15.03
CA SER A 244 2.20 1.76 -15.71
C SER A 244 2.53 0.29 -15.93
N CYS A 245 2.33 -0.56 -14.92
CA CYS A 245 2.56 -1.99 -15.03
C CYS A 245 1.60 -2.67 -16.00
N LEU A 246 0.29 -2.38 -15.94
CA LEU A 246 -0.68 -2.93 -16.91
C LEU A 246 -0.35 -2.52 -18.34
N GLY A 247 0.07 -1.26 -18.56
CA GLY A 247 0.53 -0.77 -19.85
C GLY A 247 1.76 -1.52 -20.37
N ALA A 248 2.68 -1.87 -19.49
CA ALA A 248 3.87 -2.65 -19.84
C ALA A 248 3.58 -4.17 -20.03
N ILE A 249 2.67 -4.74 -19.22
CA ILE A 249 2.20 -6.15 -19.37
C ILE A 249 1.55 -6.38 -20.75
N ALA A 250 0.90 -5.35 -21.31
CA ALA A 250 0.28 -5.43 -22.62
C ALA A 250 1.31 -5.60 -23.77
N LEU A 251 2.59 -5.29 -23.55
CA LEU A 251 3.65 -5.54 -24.52
C LEU A 251 3.81 -7.04 -24.73
N LYS A 252 3.92 -7.45 -25.99
CA LYS A 252 4.10 -8.87 -26.36
C LYS A 252 5.54 -9.12 -26.78
N ASN A 253 6.11 -10.19 -26.24
CA ASN A 253 7.36 -10.75 -26.76
C ASN A 253 7.13 -11.27 -28.17
N ALA A 254 7.99 -10.87 -29.11
CA ALA A 254 7.83 -11.16 -30.53
C ALA A 254 7.94 -12.65 -30.88
N GLN A 255 8.62 -13.45 -30.06
CA GLN A 255 8.87 -14.87 -30.30
C GLN A 255 7.75 -15.74 -29.72
N THR A 256 7.25 -15.40 -28.52
CA THR A 256 6.29 -16.23 -27.80
C THR A 256 4.85 -15.76 -27.94
N GLY A 257 4.63 -14.48 -28.28
CA GLY A 257 3.31 -13.84 -28.25
C GLY A 257 2.73 -13.61 -26.85
N LEU A 258 3.42 -14.04 -25.79
CA LEU A 258 3.07 -13.78 -24.40
C LEU A 258 3.49 -12.36 -23.98
N SER A 259 3.18 -11.97 -22.75
CA SER A 259 3.69 -10.72 -22.20
C SER A 259 5.23 -10.68 -22.24
N ALA A 260 5.80 -9.51 -22.56
CA ALA A 260 7.24 -9.26 -22.43
C ALA A 260 7.70 -9.27 -20.97
N ILE A 261 6.78 -9.08 -20.01
CA ILE A 261 7.03 -9.20 -18.58
C ILE A 261 6.77 -10.64 -18.16
N LYS A 262 7.74 -11.26 -17.48
CA LYS A 262 7.67 -12.63 -16.97
C LYS A 262 7.18 -12.69 -15.52
N GLY A 263 7.42 -11.64 -14.74
CA GLY A 263 7.01 -11.56 -13.34
C GLY A 263 7.15 -10.14 -12.78
N LEU A 264 6.39 -9.87 -11.72
CA LEU A 264 6.40 -8.62 -10.96
C LEU A 264 6.46 -8.94 -9.47
N ALA A 265 7.19 -8.14 -8.68
CA ALA A 265 7.19 -8.24 -7.23
C ALA A 265 7.00 -6.87 -6.59
N HIS A 266 5.99 -6.73 -5.76
CA HIS A 266 5.76 -5.54 -4.93
C HIS A 266 6.69 -5.62 -3.72
N ILE A 267 7.50 -4.58 -3.50
CA ILE A 267 8.48 -4.55 -2.43
C ILE A 267 7.87 -3.92 -1.18
N THR A 268 7.45 -4.78 -0.27
CA THR A 268 6.79 -4.46 1.00
C THR A 268 7.63 -4.92 2.20
N GLY A 269 7.03 -5.29 3.33
CA GLY A 269 7.74 -5.91 4.45
C GLY A 269 8.50 -7.16 4.02
N GLY A 270 9.74 -7.30 4.49
CA GLY A 270 10.70 -8.28 3.97
C GLY A 270 11.64 -7.70 2.91
N GLY A 271 11.38 -6.46 2.42
CA GLY A 271 12.24 -5.72 1.51
C GLY A 271 12.55 -6.45 0.19
N LEU A 272 13.70 -6.15 -0.39
CA LEU A 272 14.17 -6.80 -1.62
C LEU A 272 14.45 -8.30 -1.39
N SER A 273 14.92 -8.64 -0.19
CA SER A 273 15.39 -9.98 0.14
C SER A 273 14.28 -11.03 0.17
N GLU A 274 13.08 -10.70 0.63
CA GLU A 274 12.00 -11.66 0.87
C GLU A 274 10.84 -11.56 -0.14
N ASN A 275 10.70 -10.43 -0.87
CA ASN A 275 9.59 -10.29 -1.82
C ASN A 275 9.92 -10.83 -3.21
N ILE A 276 11.12 -10.61 -3.73
CA ILE A 276 11.50 -11.10 -5.07
C ILE A 276 11.47 -12.64 -5.16
N PRO A 277 11.93 -13.41 -4.14
CA PRO A 277 11.87 -14.88 -4.18
C PRO A 277 10.47 -15.46 -4.36
N ARG A 278 9.41 -14.75 -3.99
CA ARG A 278 8.01 -15.23 -4.09
C ARG A 278 7.56 -15.52 -5.53
N ILE A 279 8.22 -14.90 -6.50
CA ILE A 279 7.87 -15.06 -7.93
C ILE A 279 8.90 -15.88 -8.70
N LEU A 280 10.01 -16.28 -8.06
CA LEU A 280 11.06 -17.04 -8.74
C LEU A 280 10.76 -18.53 -8.75
N PRO A 281 11.01 -19.23 -9.87
CA PRO A 281 11.07 -20.68 -9.89
C PRO A 281 12.12 -21.23 -8.94
N LYS A 282 11.89 -22.42 -8.42
CA LYS A 282 12.83 -23.11 -7.52
C LYS A 282 14.22 -23.24 -8.14
N GLY A 283 15.25 -23.01 -7.34
CA GLY A 283 16.66 -23.10 -7.78
C GLY A 283 17.16 -21.87 -8.54
N GLN A 284 16.41 -20.78 -8.50
CA GLN A 284 16.81 -19.49 -9.07
C GLN A 284 16.94 -18.42 -7.98
N ARG A 285 17.83 -17.47 -8.24
CA ARG A 285 18.05 -16.31 -7.39
C ARG A 285 18.08 -15.03 -8.19
N ALA A 286 17.71 -13.93 -7.56
CA ALA A 286 17.98 -12.60 -8.08
C ALA A 286 19.31 -12.10 -7.52
N VAL A 287 20.20 -11.64 -8.40
CA VAL A 287 21.45 -10.99 -8.04
C VAL A 287 21.31 -9.52 -8.41
N LEU A 288 21.19 -8.68 -7.40
CA LEU A 288 21.05 -7.22 -7.53
C LEU A 288 22.39 -6.55 -7.22
N ASP A 289 22.72 -5.49 -7.95
CA ASP A 289 23.91 -4.68 -7.68
C ASP A 289 23.47 -3.27 -7.26
N ALA A 290 23.74 -2.92 -6.00
CA ALA A 290 23.35 -1.65 -5.39
C ALA A 290 23.95 -0.42 -6.08
N THR A 291 24.96 -0.57 -6.95
CA THR A 291 25.54 0.53 -7.72
C THR A 291 24.65 1.02 -8.88
N PHE A 292 23.59 0.28 -9.21
CA PHE A 292 22.71 0.61 -10.34
C PHE A 292 21.54 1.50 -9.97
N TRP A 293 21.36 1.86 -8.70
CA TRP A 293 20.37 2.85 -8.26
C TRP A 293 20.89 3.64 -7.06
N ASP A 294 20.42 4.87 -6.94
CA ASP A 294 20.73 5.72 -5.80
C ASP A 294 19.89 5.31 -4.59
N LEU A 295 20.51 5.14 -3.43
CA LEU A 295 19.79 4.98 -2.18
C LEU A 295 19.17 6.34 -1.80
N PRO A 296 17.82 6.50 -1.73
CA PRO A 296 17.23 7.77 -1.35
C PRO A 296 17.65 8.22 0.06
N ASP A 297 17.81 9.54 0.24
CA ASP A 297 18.34 10.17 1.45
C ASP A 297 17.66 9.72 2.74
N VAL A 298 16.37 9.41 2.70
CA VAL A 298 15.61 8.90 3.86
C VAL A 298 16.17 7.57 4.37
N PHE A 299 16.60 6.67 3.49
CA PHE A 299 17.17 5.37 3.89
C PHE A 299 18.61 5.54 4.38
N ALA A 300 19.38 6.42 3.75
CA ALA A 300 20.72 6.76 4.21
C ALA A 300 20.67 7.34 5.63
N TRP A 301 19.75 8.27 5.86
CA TRP A 301 19.51 8.83 7.19
C TRP A 301 19.09 7.77 8.21
N LEU A 302 18.14 6.90 7.88
CA LEU A 302 17.69 5.81 8.78
C LEU A 302 18.82 4.86 9.14
N ARG A 303 19.63 4.46 8.14
CA ARG A 303 20.79 3.61 8.35
C ARG A 303 21.76 4.23 9.35
N ASP A 304 22.11 5.52 9.14
CA ASP A 304 23.13 6.19 9.94
C ASP A 304 22.60 6.55 11.34
N ALA A 305 21.39 7.12 11.44
CA ALA A 305 20.78 7.48 12.71
C ALA A 305 20.40 6.25 13.56
N GLY A 306 19.94 5.18 12.91
CA GLY A 306 19.56 3.93 13.58
C GLY A 306 20.70 2.92 13.73
N ASN A 307 21.89 3.21 13.20
CA ASN A 307 23.02 2.25 13.10
C ASN A 307 22.56 0.90 12.54
N ILE A 308 21.77 0.94 11.44
CA ILE A 308 21.17 -0.24 10.82
C ILE A 308 22.18 -0.85 9.83
N ALA A 309 22.41 -2.16 9.93
CA ALA A 309 23.22 -2.88 8.97
C ALA A 309 22.58 -2.87 7.57
N ASP A 310 23.41 -2.87 6.51
CA ASP A 310 22.92 -2.80 5.13
C ASP A 310 21.97 -3.98 4.78
N GLU A 311 22.26 -5.17 5.29
CA GLU A 311 21.42 -6.37 5.11
C GLU A 311 20.06 -6.21 5.80
N GLU A 312 20.02 -5.63 7.00
CA GLU A 312 18.77 -5.37 7.73
C GLU A 312 17.98 -4.23 7.05
N LEU A 313 18.67 -3.23 6.49
CA LEU A 313 18.04 -2.17 5.71
C LEU A 313 17.32 -2.76 4.48
N ALA A 314 18.01 -3.62 3.71
CA ALA A 314 17.48 -4.29 2.53
C ALA A 314 16.36 -5.31 2.84
N ARG A 315 16.31 -5.82 4.07
CA ARG A 315 15.27 -6.73 4.55
C ARG A 315 14.05 -6.01 5.11
N THR A 316 14.23 -4.85 5.73
CA THR A 316 13.14 -4.10 6.36
C THR A 316 12.47 -3.16 5.37
N PHE A 317 13.24 -2.54 4.47
CA PHE A 317 12.80 -1.46 3.59
C PHE A 317 12.96 -1.79 2.11
N ASN A 318 12.28 -0.99 1.29
CA ASN A 318 12.37 -1.08 -0.17
C ASN A 318 13.67 -0.49 -0.75
N CYS A 319 14.46 0.25 0.04
CA CYS A 319 15.73 0.88 -0.34
C CYS A 319 15.66 1.68 -1.66
N GLY A 320 14.51 2.30 -1.95
CA GLY A 320 14.29 3.11 -3.16
C GLY A 320 13.65 2.37 -4.34
N ILE A 321 13.41 1.05 -4.22
CA ILE A 321 12.78 0.21 -5.25
C ILE A 321 11.45 -0.31 -4.72
N GLY A 322 10.32 0.24 -5.19
CA GLY A 322 9.01 -0.16 -4.71
C GLY A 322 8.34 -1.29 -5.52
N MET A 323 8.78 -1.51 -6.76
CA MET A 323 8.31 -2.58 -7.64
C MET A 323 9.46 -3.16 -8.44
N VAL A 324 9.50 -4.47 -8.57
CA VAL A 324 10.45 -5.18 -9.42
C VAL A 324 9.72 -5.79 -10.62
N VAL A 325 10.37 -5.73 -11.79
CA VAL A 325 9.87 -6.31 -13.05
C VAL A 325 10.94 -7.21 -13.61
N ILE A 326 10.57 -8.44 -13.99
CA ILE A 326 11.48 -9.42 -14.61
C ILE A 326 11.08 -9.62 -16.06
N THR A 327 12.07 -9.52 -16.95
CA THR A 327 11.90 -9.60 -18.41
C THR A 327 13.12 -10.21 -19.07
N THR A 328 13.02 -10.59 -20.35
CA THR A 328 14.19 -11.06 -21.11
C THR A 328 15.15 -9.90 -21.42
N PRO A 329 16.45 -10.17 -21.69
CA PRO A 329 17.38 -9.15 -22.16
C PRO A 329 16.90 -8.41 -23.43
N GLU A 330 16.25 -9.13 -24.34
CA GLU A 330 15.77 -8.62 -25.62
C GLU A 330 14.58 -7.66 -25.45
N ASP A 331 13.71 -7.93 -24.50
CA ASP A 331 12.52 -7.12 -24.25
C ASP A 331 12.77 -5.94 -23.28
N ALA A 332 13.88 -5.97 -22.53
CA ALA A 332 14.15 -5.05 -21.43
C ALA A 332 14.03 -3.58 -21.83
N ASP A 333 14.62 -3.17 -22.95
CA ASP A 333 14.57 -1.78 -23.41
C ASP A 333 13.16 -1.32 -23.81
N GLY A 334 12.37 -2.25 -24.40
CA GLY A 334 10.96 -2.02 -24.72
C GLY A 334 10.11 -1.84 -23.47
N VAL A 335 10.31 -2.70 -22.47
CA VAL A 335 9.63 -2.63 -21.16
C VAL A 335 9.99 -1.36 -20.41
N ILE A 336 11.29 -1.00 -20.34
CA ILE A 336 11.75 0.27 -19.73
C ILE A 336 11.07 1.47 -20.40
N LYS A 337 11.04 1.50 -21.72
CA LYS A 337 10.40 2.61 -22.46
C LYS A 337 8.91 2.72 -22.15
N ALA A 338 8.21 1.61 -22.05
CA ALA A 338 6.77 1.60 -21.71
C ALA A 338 6.51 2.09 -20.27
N LEU A 339 7.29 1.59 -19.32
CA LEU A 339 7.20 1.99 -17.90
C LEU A 339 7.54 3.49 -17.72
N ASN A 340 8.61 3.98 -18.37
CA ASN A 340 8.97 5.40 -18.34
C ASN A 340 7.86 6.27 -18.96
N LYS A 341 7.22 5.81 -20.04
CA LYS A 341 6.06 6.50 -20.62
C LYS A 341 4.87 6.53 -19.65
N GLY A 342 4.73 5.50 -18.81
CA GLY A 342 3.76 5.43 -17.73
C GLY A 342 4.10 6.30 -16.52
N GLY A 343 5.25 7.03 -16.54
CA GLY A 343 5.67 7.94 -15.47
C GLY A 343 6.59 7.29 -14.44
N GLU A 344 7.09 6.07 -14.68
CA GLU A 344 8.02 5.41 -13.77
C GLU A 344 9.47 5.87 -14.02
N ARG A 345 10.31 5.82 -12.97
CA ARG A 345 11.77 5.87 -13.10
C ARG A 345 12.28 4.43 -12.96
N VAL A 346 12.89 3.91 -14.01
CA VAL A 346 13.29 2.50 -14.13
C VAL A 346 14.79 2.38 -14.24
N SER A 347 15.37 1.49 -13.44
CA SER A 347 16.80 1.10 -13.50
C SER A 347 16.92 -0.40 -13.76
N LYS A 348 17.93 -0.81 -14.53
CA LYS A 348 18.35 -2.23 -14.58
C LYS A 348 19.15 -2.49 -13.31
N ILE A 349 18.61 -3.24 -12.36
CA ILE A 349 19.20 -3.40 -11.02
C ILE A 349 19.87 -4.75 -10.80
N GLY A 350 19.74 -5.69 -11.74
CA GLY A 350 20.34 -7.01 -11.59
C GLY A 350 19.90 -8.01 -12.64
N VAL A 351 20.18 -9.26 -12.35
CA VAL A 351 19.87 -10.41 -13.22
C VAL A 351 19.36 -11.60 -12.41
N ILE A 352 18.67 -12.51 -13.08
CA ILE A 352 18.34 -13.82 -12.52
C ILE A 352 19.48 -14.79 -12.78
N ASP A 353 19.86 -15.56 -11.77
CA ASP A 353 20.93 -16.56 -11.85
C ASP A 353 20.47 -17.90 -11.23
N VAL A 354 21.28 -18.93 -11.41
CA VAL A 354 21.07 -20.24 -10.78
C VAL A 354 21.51 -20.17 -9.31
N ALA A 355 20.67 -20.60 -8.40
CA ALA A 355 21.06 -20.73 -6.99
C ALA A 355 21.91 -21.99 -6.78
N PRO A 356 23.12 -21.89 -6.22
CA PRO A 356 24.08 -23.01 -6.12
C PRO A 356 23.55 -24.20 -5.31
N ASP A 357 22.73 -23.94 -4.30
CA ASP A 357 22.16 -24.92 -3.37
C ASP A 357 20.71 -25.29 -3.66
N ASN A 358 20.22 -24.93 -4.87
CA ASN A 358 18.82 -25.10 -5.26
C ASN A 358 17.83 -24.35 -4.35
N SER A 359 18.28 -23.31 -3.64
CA SER A 359 17.44 -22.35 -2.89
C SER A 359 16.64 -21.46 -3.85
N THR A 360 15.88 -20.53 -3.27
CA THR A 360 15.26 -19.41 -3.99
C THR A 360 15.45 -18.20 -3.09
N ASP A 361 16.28 -17.27 -3.52
CA ASP A 361 16.70 -16.13 -2.68
C ASP A 361 16.99 -14.87 -3.52
N THR A 362 17.33 -13.79 -2.85
CA THR A 362 17.84 -12.55 -3.44
C THR A 362 19.10 -12.13 -2.72
N ILE A 363 20.13 -11.79 -3.50
CA ILE A 363 21.37 -11.21 -3.02
C ILE A 363 21.45 -9.75 -3.48
N VAL A 364 21.81 -8.84 -2.58
CA VAL A 364 22.12 -7.44 -2.91
C VAL A 364 23.61 -7.21 -2.69
N GLU A 365 24.33 -7.09 -3.80
CA GLU A 365 25.78 -6.89 -3.79
C GLU A 365 26.15 -5.41 -3.73
N ASN A 366 27.39 -5.10 -3.35
CA ASN A 366 28.00 -3.77 -3.38
C ASN A 366 27.33 -2.71 -2.49
N THR A 367 26.48 -3.09 -1.53
CA THR A 367 25.81 -2.14 -0.62
C THR A 367 26.80 -1.28 0.14
N GLY A 368 27.90 -1.89 0.65
CA GLY A 368 28.93 -1.19 1.43
C GLY A 368 29.69 -0.09 0.66
N THR A 369 29.74 -0.15 -0.67
CA THR A 369 30.33 0.89 -1.52
C THR A 369 29.30 1.85 -2.09
N ALA A 370 28.15 1.34 -2.53
CA ALA A 370 27.12 2.14 -3.19
C ALA A 370 26.30 2.99 -2.21
N TRP A 371 26.04 2.46 -1.01
CA TRP A 371 25.15 3.12 -0.05
C TRP A 371 25.89 3.97 1.00
N ARG A 372 27.21 3.89 1.08
CA ARG A 372 28.06 4.62 2.06
C ARG A 372 28.93 5.71 1.44
N GLY A 373 28.63 6.06 0.17
CA GLY A 373 29.40 7.07 -0.58
C GLY A 373 29.27 8.50 -0.08
#